data_a9668a367abf1798032c7b49c967bad6
#
_entry.id   a9668a367abf1798032c7b49c967bad6
#
_cell.length_a   1.000
_cell.length_b   1.000
_cell.length_c   1.000
_cell.angle_alpha   90.00
_cell.angle_beta   90.00
_cell.angle_gamma   90.00
#
_symmetry.space_group_name_H-M   'P 1'
#
loop_
_entity.id
_entity.type
_entity.pdbx_description
1 polymer ?
#
loop_
_entity_poly.entity_id
_entity_poly.type
_entity_poly.pdbx_seq_one_letter_code
_entity_poly.pdbx_strand_id
1 'polypeptide(L)'
;MSKRMIPCDEKIIDLYVNEKKSCKEICRMYGLSTNSSTNIAIRLKKLGIKIRKDAGENHHNWKGGKILKGDDYIGIWNPSHIRADSQGYVYEHTLVYEKEKGILPKKNEVIHHIDMDKHNNNIENLYLCDHKKHIKIHRSLEKLVKQLIDMKIIEFKEEKYQINELLKKEGE
;
A
#
# COMPACT_ATOMS: atom_id res chain seq x y z
N MET A 1 -7.32 -44.08 -17.88
CA MET A 1 -7.29 -42.73 -17.26
C MET A 1 -7.31 -42.92 -15.75
N SER A 2 -6.20 -42.59 -15.06
CA SER A 2 -6.11 -42.74 -13.61
C SER A 2 -7.09 -41.74 -12.92
N LYS A 3 -7.95 -42.26 -12.07
CA LYS A 3 -8.88 -41.45 -11.26
C LYS A 3 -8.04 -40.51 -10.39
N ARG A 4 -8.10 -39.20 -10.65
CA ARG A 4 -7.44 -38.19 -9.83
C ARG A 4 -8.03 -38.28 -8.42
N MET A 5 -7.24 -38.74 -7.47
CA MET A 5 -7.70 -39.01 -6.11
C MET A 5 -7.52 -37.75 -5.25
N ILE A 6 -8.60 -37.23 -4.71
CA ILE A 6 -8.54 -36.19 -3.71
C ILE A 6 -7.91 -36.79 -2.45
N PRO A 7 -6.91 -36.14 -1.83
CA PRO A 7 -6.29 -36.64 -0.61
C PRO A 7 -7.30 -36.80 0.54
N CYS A 8 -7.01 -37.69 1.48
CA CYS A 8 -7.82 -37.84 2.69
C CYS A 8 -7.75 -36.60 3.58
N ASP A 9 -8.66 -36.45 4.51
CA ASP A 9 -8.76 -35.28 5.39
C ASP A 9 -7.48 -35.07 6.21
N GLU A 10 -6.92 -36.13 6.76
CA GLU A 10 -5.68 -36.08 7.55
C GLU A 10 -4.51 -35.51 6.72
N LYS A 11 -4.38 -35.95 5.46
CA LYS A 11 -3.32 -35.46 4.58
C LYS A 11 -3.56 -34.00 4.15
N ILE A 12 -4.81 -33.60 3.94
CA ILE A 12 -5.15 -32.20 3.65
C ILE A 12 -4.80 -31.32 4.84
N ILE A 13 -5.13 -31.75 6.06
CA ILE A 13 -4.79 -31.01 7.29
C ILE A 13 -3.28 -30.90 7.43
N ASP A 14 -2.55 -31.99 7.30
CA ASP A 14 -1.09 -32.00 7.41
C ASP A 14 -0.45 -31.03 6.43
N LEU A 15 -0.78 -31.11 5.15
CA LEU A 15 -0.29 -30.22 4.12
C LEU A 15 -0.63 -28.75 4.39
N TYR A 16 -1.86 -28.49 4.88
CA TYR A 16 -2.32 -27.14 5.10
C TYR A 16 -1.78 -26.53 6.39
N VAL A 17 -1.82 -27.27 7.52
CA VAL A 17 -1.48 -26.77 8.85
C VAL A 17 0.03 -26.85 9.10
N ASN A 18 0.64 -28.03 8.85
CA ASN A 18 2.05 -28.29 9.17
C ASN A 18 2.99 -27.83 8.06
N GLU A 19 2.73 -28.24 6.82
CA GLU A 19 3.57 -27.87 5.67
C GLU A 19 3.24 -26.47 5.09
N LYS A 20 2.25 -25.75 5.65
CA LYS A 20 1.86 -24.39 5.25
C LYS A 20 1.45 -24.23 3.77
N LYS A 21 1.13 -25.33 3.08
CA LYS A 21 0.69 -25.30 1.68
C LYS A 21 -0.66 -24.56 1.54
N SER A 22 -0.84 -23.81 0.45
CA SER A 22 -2.13 -23.23 0.09
C SER A 22 -3.07 -24.29 -0.51
N CYS A 23 -4.37 -24.03 -0.48
CA CYS A 23 -5.36 -24.92 -1.13
C CYS A 23 -5.08 -25.13 -2.63
N LYS A 24 -4.53 -24.09 -3.31
CA LYS A 24 -4.13 -24.20 -4.73
C LYS A 24 -2.91 -25.07 -4.94
N GLU A 25 -1.90 -24.98 -4.07
CA GLU A 25 -0.71 -25.85 -4.10
C GLU A 25 -1.09 -27.29 -3.85
N ILE A 26 -1.95 -27.57 -2.87
CA ILE A 26 -2.48 -28.91 -2.61
C ILE A 26 -3.16 -29.46 -3.86
N CYS A 27 -4.00 -28.65 -4.55
CA CYS A 27 -4.60 -29.08 -5.82
C CYS A 27 -3.54 -29.45 -6.87
N ARG A 28 -2.49 -28.63 -7.03
CA ARG A 28 -1.40 -28.90 -8.01
C ARG A 28 -0.66 -30.20 -7.70
N MET A 29 -0.33 -30.45 -6.42
CA MET A 29 0.38 -31.66 -5.98
C MET A 29 -0.39 -32.94 -6.33
N TYR A 30 -1.72 -32.89 -6.35
CA TYR A 30 -2.58 -34.02 -6.68
C TYR A 30 -3.14 -33.99 -8.10
N GLY A 31 -2.61 -33.09 -8.95
CA GLY A 31 -3.07 -32.95 -10.34
C GLY A 31 -4.53 -32.54 -10.49
N LEU A 32 -5.09 -31.88 -9.45
CA LEU A 32 -6.47 -31.38 -9.45
C LEU A 32 -6.53 -30.02 -10.14
N SER A 33 -7.69 -29.69 -10.69
CA SER A 33 -7.94 -28.33 -11.20
C SER A 33 -7.83 -27.32 -10.06
N THR A 34 -7.28 -26.12 -10.34
CA THR A 34 -7.21 -25.02 -9.37
C THR A 34 -8.58 -24.57 -8.86
N ASN A 35 -9.65 -24.78 -9.64
CA ASN A 35 -11.03 -24.58 -9.20
C ASN A 35 -11.44 -25.50 -8.04
N SER A 36 -10.76 -26.65 -7.88
CA SER A 36 -10.96 -27.56 -6.74
C SER A 36 -10.42 -26.99 -5.42
N SER A 37 -9.68 -25.92 -5.42
CA SER A 37 -9.16 -25.25 -4.21
C SER A 37 -10.28 -24.78 -3.27
N THR A 38 -11.42 -24.36 -3.84
CA THR A 38 -12.61 -24.00 -3.06
C THR A 38 -13.16 -25.21 -2.29
N ASN A 39 -13.18 -26.40 -2.91
CA ASN A 39 -13.64 -27.62 -2.26
C ASN A 39 -12.72 -28.03 -1.10
N ILE A 40 -11.39 -27.90 -1.28
CA ILE A 40 -10.42 -28.11 -0.19
C ILE A 40 -10.67 -27.12 0.96
N ALA A 41 -10.88 -25.84 0.65
CA ALA A 41 -11.16 -24.84 1.66
C ALA A 41 -12.47 -25.10 2.43
N ILE A 42 -13.53 -25.51 1.73
CA ILE A 42 -14.81 -25.91 2.35
C ILE A 42 -14.60 -27.12 3.26
N ARG A 43 -13.81 -28.11 2.81
CA ARG A 43 -13.52 -29.31 3.57
C ARG A 43 -12.73 -29.02 4.84
N LEU A 44 -11.68 -28.18 4.75
CA LEU A 44 -10.93 -27.69 5.92
C LEU A 44 -11.83 -26.96 6.92
N LYS A 45 -12.75 -26.09 6.44
CA LYS A 45 -13.71 -25.40 7.31
C LYS A 45 -14.62 -26.39 8.04
N LYS A 46 -15.13 -27.44 7.36
CA LYS A 46 -15.96 -28.48 7.99
C LYS A 46 -15.19 -29.25 9.07
N LEU A 47 -13.88 -29.37 8.94
CA LEU A 47 -12.98 -30.00 9.91
C LEU A 47 -12.54 -29.03 11.03
N GLY A 48 -13.14 -27.83 11.13
CA GLY A 48 -12.82 -26.84 12.15
C GLY A 48 -11.52 -26.05 11.89
N ILE A 49 -10.88 -26.24 10.75
CA ILE A 49 -9.64 -25.54 10.41
C ILE A 49 -9.95 -24.15 9.87
N LYS A 50 -9.43 -23.13 10.54
CA LYS A 50 -9.55 -21.75 10.09
C LYS A 50 -8.75 -21.55 8.80
N ILE A 51 -9.42 -21.11 7.73
CA ILE A 51 -8.74 -20.80 6.48
C ILE A 51 -7.90 -19.55 6.65
N ARG A 52 -6.60 -19.64 6.31
CA ARG A 52 -5.70 -18.48 6.27
C ARG A 52 -6.23 -17.48 5.24
N LYS A 53 -6.23 -16.21 5.59
CA LYS A 53 -6.45 -15.16 4.60
C LYS A 53 -5.28 -15.20 3.61
N ASP A 54 -5.59 -15.19 2.32
CA ASP A 54 -4.58 -15.12 1.24
C ASP A 54 -4.09 -13.67 1.10
N ALA A 55 -3.46 -13.17 2.16
CA ALA A 55 -3.02 -11.78 2.30
C ALA A 55 -1.68 -11.73 3.04
N GLY A 56 -0.89 -10.71 2.77
CA GLY A 56 0.42 -10.54 3.40
C GLY A 56 1.38 -11.65 3.02
N GLU A 57 2.16 -12.12 3.97
CA GLU A 57 3.21 -13.15 3.80
C GLU A 57 2.70 -14.47 3.20
N ASN A 58 1.42 -14.75 3.32
CA ASN A 58 0.81 -15.95 2.76
C ASN A 58 0.33 -15.78 1.31
N HIS A 59 0.42 -14.57 0.75
CA HIS A 59 0.01 -14.32 -0.63
C HIS A 59 1.12 -14.72 -1.61
N HIS A 60 0.78 -15.44 -2.69
CA HIS A 60 1.75 -15.90 -3.69
C HIS A 60 2.54 -14.77 -4.39
N ASN A 61 2.02 -13.55 -4.40
CA ASN A 61 2.69 -12.36 -4.93
C ASN A 61 3.29 -11.48 -3.81
N TRP A 62 3.52 -12.04 -2.62
CA TRP A 62 4.13 -11.29 -1.52
C TRP A 62 5.53 -10.77 -1.90
N LYS A 63 5.73 -9.47 -1.81
CA LYS A 63 6.98 -8.78 -2.15
C LYS A 63 7.60 -8.05 -0.95
N GLY A 64 7.58 -8.67 0.24
CA GLY A 64 8.27 -8.15 1.42
C GLY A 64 7.53 -7.06 2.21
N GLY A 65 6.21 -6.98 2.05
CA GLY A 65 5.39 -6.12 2.92
C GLY A 65 5.35 -4.64 2.58
N LYS A 66 6.04 -4.21 1.53
CA LYS A 66 6.01 -2.84 1.03
C LYS A 66 5.37 -2.79 -0.35
N ILE A 67 4.39 -1.90 -0.54
CA ILE A 67 3.68 -1.72 -1.81
C ILE A 67 3.54 -0.24 -2.13
N LEU A 68 3.40 0.06 -3.42
CA LEU A 68 2.91 1.35 -3.88
C LEU A 68 1.37 1.27 -3.97
N LYS A 69 0.67 2.17 -3.29
CA LYS A 69 -0.79 2.26 -3.33
C LYS A 69 -1.24 3.10 -4.54
N GLY A 70 -2.50 2.95 -4.96
CA GLY A 70 -3.02 3.60 -6.16
C GLY A 70 -3.04 5.14 -6.14
N ASP A 71 -2.87 5.73 -4.97
CA ASP A 71 -2.73 7.17 -4.75
C ASP A 71 -1.27 7.63 -4.63
N ASP A 72 -0.32 6.76 -5.06
CA ASP A 72 1.12 6.97 -5.09
C ASP A 72 1.77 7.13 -3.70
N TYR A 73 1.17 6.54 -2.67
CA TYR A 73 1.77 6.45 -1.33
C TYR A 73 2.36 5.08 -1.08
N ILE A 74 3.40 5.03 -0.25
CA ILE A 74 4.00 3.78 0.21
C ILE A 74 3.13 3.17 1.30
N GLY A 75 2.71 1.91 1.11
CA GLY A 75 2.01 1.10 2.10
C GLY A 75 2.93 0.04 2.71
N ILE A 76 2.92 -0.08 4.03
CA ILE A 76 3.67 -1.08 4.79
C ILE A 76 2.70 -2.09 5.39
N TRP A 77 2.99 -3.37 5.22
CA TRP A 77 2.21 -4.45 5.82
C TRP A 77 2.31 -4.42 7.35
N ASN A 78 1.20 -4.09 7.99
CA ASN A 78 1.05 -4.13 9.44
C ASN A 78 -0.42 -4.36 9.81
N PRO A 79 -0.94 -5.60 9.65
CA PRO A 79 -2.37 -5.90 9.78
C PRO A 79 -2.90 -5.77 11.21
N SER A 80 -2.03 -5.72 12.21
CA SER A 80 -2.40 -5.51 13.63
C SER A 80 -2.51 -4.04 14.00
N HIS A 81 -2.02 -3.14 13.14
CA HIS A 81 -2.06 -1.71 13.41
C HIS A 81 -3.48 -1.15 13.30
N ILE A 82 -3.84 -0.24 14.22
CA ILE A 82 -5.20 0.35 14.27
C ILE A 82 -5.59 1.11 12.98
N ARG A 83 -4.60 1.59 12.22
CA ARG A 83 -4.77 2.29 10.94
C ARG A 83 -4.62 1.37 9.72
N ALA A 84 -4.55 0.06 9.92
CA ALA A 84 -4.49 -0.87 8.82
C ALA A 84 -5.79 -0.80 7.99
N ASP A 85 -5.64 -0.75 6.66
CA ASP A 85 -6.76 -0.86 5.75
C ASP A 85 -7.31 -2.29 5.69
N SER A 86 -8.33 -2.51 4.87
CA SER A 86 -8.95 -3.84 4.70
C SER A 86 -7.99 -4.91 4.18
N GLN A 87 -6.88 -4.51 3.58
CA GLN A 87 -5.84 -5.39 3.06
C GLN A 87 -4.69 -5.60 4.06
N GLY A 88 -4.67 -4.87 5.18
CA GLY A 88 -3.65 -4.96 6.23
C GLY A 88 -2.45 -4.03 6.02
N TYR A 89 -2.56 -3.01 5.19
CA TYR A 89 -1.49 -2.03 4.96
C TYR A 89 -1.77 -0.71 5.68
N VAL A 90 -0.70 -0.11 6.19
CA VAL A 90 -0.67 1.24 6.77
C VAL A 90 0.22 2.12 5.91
N TYR A 91 -0.11 3.38 5.72
CA TYR A 91 0.78 4.32 5.02
C TYR A 91 2.10 4.50 5.78
N GLU A 92 3.24 4.43 5.08
CA GLU A 92 4.58 4.54 5.68
C GLU A 92 4.76 5.85 6.45
N HIS A 93 4.32 6.99 5.90
CA HIS A 93 4.39 8.29 6.59
C HIS A 93 3.64 8.30 7.93
N THR A 94 2.54 7.54 8.04
CA THR A 94 1.80 7.42 9.32
C THR A 94 2.63 6.68 10.36
N LEU A 95 3.27 5.58 9.97
CA LEU A 95 4.14 4.79 10.88
C LEU A 95 5.38 5.57 11.29
N VAL A 96 5.99 6.30 10.36
CA VAL A 96 7.15 7.16 10.66
C VAL A 96 6.74 8.28 11.63
N TYR A 97 5.62 8.95 11.36
CA TYR A 97 5.16 10.04 12.23
C TYR A 97 4.84 9.55 13.65
N GLU A 98 4.13 8.43 13.75
CA GLU A 98 3.82 7.80 15.04
C GLU A 98 5.09 7.41 15.81
N LYS A 99 6.05 6.78 15.13
CA LYS A 99 7.31 6.36 15.73
C LYS A 99 8.14 7.55 16.23
N GLU A 100 8.30 8.59 15.42
CA GLU A 100 9.20 9.71 15.71
C GLU A 100 8.57 10.77 16.62
N LYS A 101 7.26 10.97 16.55
CA LYS A 101 6.55 11.99 17.37
C LYS A 101 5.73 11.39 18.51
N GLY A 102 5.56 10.06 18.57
CA GLY A 102 4.68 9.41 19.55
C GLY A 102 3.20 9.73 19.37
N ILE A 103 2.79 10.23 18.21
CA ILE A 103 1.43 10.71 17.93
C ILE A 103 0.84 9.94 16.76
N LEU A 104 -0.26 9.23 17.02
CA LEU A 104 -1.08 8.64 15.98
C LEU A 104 -2.07 9.69 15.44
N PRO A 105 -2.03 10.04 14.14
CA PRO A 105 -2.96 11.00 13.56
C PRO A 105 -4.42 10.62 13.82
N LYS A 106 -5.28 11.56 14.20
CA LYS A 106 -6.72 11.33 14.39
C LYS A 106 -7.42 11.12 13.05
N LYS A 107 -8.69 10.69 13.08
CA LYS A 107 -9.47 10.38 11.86
C LYS A 107 -9.63 11.59 10.93
N ASN A 108 -9.66 12.79 11.49
CA ASN A 108 -9.80 14.07 10.76
C ASN A 108 -8.46 14.78 10.51
N GLU A 109 -7.35 14.14 10.83
CA GLU A 109 -6.00 14.66 10.61
C GLU A 109 -5.35 13.92 9.46
N VAL A 110 -4.50 14.63 8.74
CA VAL A 110 -3.71 14.15 7.60
C VAL A 110 -2.26 14.58 7.76
N ILE A 111 -1.36 13.80 7.21
CA ILE A 111 0.06 14.15 7.13
C ILE A 111 0.31 14.70 5.73
N HIS A 112 0.81 15.93 5.67
CA HIS A 112 1.19 16.62 4.46
C HIS A 112 2.69 16.47 4.22
N HIS A 113 3.11 16.17 2.99
CA HIS A 113 4.51 16.17 2.56
C HIS A 113 4.87 17.57 2.10
N ILE A 114 5.81 18.21 2.81
CA ILE A 114 6.17 19.62 2.59
C ILE A 114 6.75 19.83 1.19
N ASP A 115 7.58 18.90 0.71
CA ASP A 115 8.22 18.93 -0.61
C ASP A 115 7.34 18.38 -1.73
N MET A 116 6.10 17.97 -1.43
CA MET A 116 5.15 17.32 -2.35
C MET A 116 5.55 15.92 -2.83
N ASP A 117 6.70 15.38 -2.43
CA ASP A 117 7.10 14.00 -2.72
C ASP A 117 6.53 13.04 -1.68
N LYS A 118 5.54 12.25 -2.10
CA LYS A 118 4.86 11.25 -1.27
C LYS A 118 5.74 10.06 -0.86
N HIS A 119 6.92 9.94 -1.45
CA HIS A 119 7.89 8.90 -1.13
C HIS A 119 8.95 9.39 -0.12
N ASN A 120 9.11 10.70 0.05
CA ASN A 120 10.00 11.28 1.05
C ASN A 120 9.33 11.31 2.42
N ASN A 121 9.40 10.20 3.13
CA ASN A 121 8.83 10.02 4.47
C ASN A 121 9.78 10.43 5.60
N ASN A 122 10.80 11.26 5.35
CA ASN A 122 11.60 11.86 6.41
C ASN A 122 10.72 12.71 7.33
N ILE A 123 10.93 12.58 8.65
CA ILE A 123 10.08 13.26 9.64
C ILE A 123 10.08 14.79 9.48
N GLU A 124 11.18 15.38 9.05
CA GLU A 124 11.31 16.82 8.79
C GLU A 124 10.44 17.29 7.60
N ASN A 125 10.07 16.37 6.71
CA ASN A 125 9.20 16.60 5.57
C ASN A 125 7.71 16.35 5.88
N LEU A 126 7.38 15.86 7.07
CA LEU A 126 6.03 15.46 7.43
C LEU A 126 5.35 16.47 8.37
N TYR A 127 4.24 17.03 7.94
CA TYR A 127 3.47 17.99 8.70
C TYR A 127 2.05 17.49 9.00
N LEU A 128 1.73 17.29 10.30
CA LEU A 128 0.40 16.88 10.74
C LEU A 128 -0.54 18.08 10.79
N CYS A 129 -1.68 17.97 10.15
CA CYS A 129 -2.72 19.00 10.18
C CYS A 129 -4.13 18.42 9.99
N ASP A 130 -5.14 19.21 10.29
CA ASP A 130 -6.51 18.88 9.91
C ASP A 130 -6.78 19.14 8.41
N HIS A 131 -7.87 18.57 7.88
CA HIS A 131 -8.25 18.75 6.48
C HIS A 131 -8.39 20.21 6.04
N LYS A 132 -8.89 21.10 6.91
CA LYS A 132 -9.06 22.53 6.56
C LYS A 132 -7.71 23.21 6.36
N LYS A 133 -6.75 22.91 7.25
CA LYS A 133 -5.37 23.41 7.12
C LYS A 133 -4.69 22.83 5.89
N HIS A 134 -4.86 21.54 5.64
CA HIS A 134 -4.30 20.87 4.45
C HIS A 134 -4.77 21.55 3.15
N ILE A 135 -6.07 21.82 3.02
CA ILE A 135 -6.62 22.56 1.87
C ILE A 135 -6.01 23.97 1.78
N LYS A 136 -5.84 24.67 2.92
CA LYS A 136 -5.22 26.00 2.93
C LYS A 136 -3.77 25.98 2.45
N ILE A 137 -3.00 24.94 2.83
CA ILE A 137 -1.62 24.75 2.39
C ILE A 137 -1.57 24.64 0.86
N HIS A 138 -2.38 23.74 0.27
CA HIS A 138 -2.41 23.59 -1.19
C HIS A 138 -2.86 24.87 -1.90
N ARG A 139 -3.89 25.56 -1.40
CA ARG A 139 -4.32 26.84 -1.96
C ARG A 139 -3.26 27.95 -1.86
N SER A 140 -2.43 27.92 -0.81
CA SER A 140 -1.32 28.88 -0.70
C SER A 140 -0.25 28.63 -1.76
N LEU A 141 0.04 27.36 -2.05
CA LEU A 141 0.95 26.97 -3.12
C LEU A 141 0.41 27.38 -4.49
N GLU A 142 -0.87 27.12 -4.78
CA GLU A 142 -1.53 27.57 -6.03
C GLU A 142 -1.42 29.09 -6.21
N LYS A 143 -1.62 29.88 -5.16
CA LYS A 143 -1.46 31.33 -5.21
C LYS A 143 -0.01 31.74 -5.50
N LEU A 144 0.95 31.07 -4.86
CA LEU A 144 2.37 31.31 -5.09
C LEU A 144 2.76 31.00 -6.54
N VAL A 145 2.32 29.86 -7.06
CA VAL A 145 2.55 29.49 -8.48
C VAL A 145 1.97 30.55 -9.42
N LYS A 146 0.73 31.03 -9.13
CA LYS A 146 0.13 32.12 -9.92
C LYS A 146 0.99 33.38 -9.90
N GLN A 147 1.48 33.80 -8.74
CA GLN A 147 2.38 34.96 -8.63
C GLN A 147 3.67 34.77 -9.46
N LEU A 148 4.25 33.56 -9.43
CA LEU A 148 5.45 33.24 -10.22
C LEU A 148 5.17 33.31 -11.73
N ILE A 149 3.96 32.92 -12.17
CA ILE A 149 3.52 33.06 -13.56
C ILE A 149 3.36 34.55 -13.93
N ASP A 150 2.65 35.33 -13.06
CA ASP A 150 2.43 36.78 -13.28
C ASP A 150 3.77 37.54 -13.35
N MET A 151 4.76 37.12 -12.57
CA MET A 151 6.14 37.64 -12.57
C MET A 151 6.98 37.13 -13.75
N LYS A 152 6.44 36.27 -14.62
CA LYS A 152 7.14 35.61 -15.74
C LYS A 152 8.34 34.75 -15.33
N ILE A 153 8.37 34.31 -14.07
CA ILE A 153 9.38 33.36 -13.58
C ILE A 153 9.06 31.96 -14.11
N ILE A 154 7.79 31.62 -14.18
CA ILE A 154 7.26 30.39 -14.78
C ILE A 154 6.49 30.74 -16.04
N GLU A 155 6.70 29.99 -17.09
CA GLU A 155 5.96 30.07 -18.36
C GLU A 155 5.33 28.74 -18.73
N PHE A 156 4.23 28.79 -19.51
CA PHE A 156 3.62 27.60 -20.10
C PHE A 156 4.08 27.47 -21.56
N LYS A 157 4.86 26.43 -21.85
CA LYS A 157 5.40 26.17 -23.18
C LYS A 157 5.43 24.66 -23.42
N GLU A 158 5.13 24.22 -24.63
CA GLU A 158 5.16 22.80 -25.01
C GLU A 158 4.35 21.90 -24.07
N GLU A 159 3.12 22.33 -23.76
CA GLU A 159 2.14 21.62 -22.90
C GLU A 159 2.59 21.40 -21.45
N LYS A 160 3.59 22.14 -20.96
CA LYS A 160 4.10 22.05 -19.58
C LYS A 160 4.47 23.42 -19.01
N TYR A 161 4.44 23.52 -17.67
CA TYR A 161 5.02 24.67 -16.98
C TYR A 161 6.50 24.46 -16.77
N GLN A 162 7.30 25.50 -17.01
CA GLN A 162 8.76 25.49 -16.85
C GLN A 162 9.26 26.85 -16.36
N ILE A 163 10.46 26.87 -15.79
CA ILE A 163 11.12 28.12 -15.42
C ILE A 163 11.51 28.82 -16.71
N ASN A 164 11.25 30.14 -16.79
CA ASN A 164 11.57 30.94 -17.94
C ASN A 164 13.09 30.90 -18.23
N GLU A 165 13.46 30.51 -19.46
CA GLU A 165 14.84 30.29 -19.86
C GLU A 165 15.70 31.56 -19.80
N LEU A 166 15.08 32.76 -19.90
CA LEU A 166 15.78 34.02 -19.74
C LEU A 166 16.40 34.21 -18.36
N LEU A 167 15.76 33.63 -17.32
CA LEU A 167 16.25 33.67 -15.94
C LEU A 167 17.37 32.67 -15.66
N LYS A 168 17.50 31.62 -16.47
CA LYS A 168 18.57 30.63 -16.33
C LYS A 168 19.96 31.16 -16.81
N LYS A 169 19.97 32.19 -17.65
CA LYS A 169 21.20 32.77 -18.24
C LYS A 169 21.86 33.87 -17.41
N GLU A 170 21.17 34.37 -16.37
CA GLU A 170 21.71 35.43 -15.49
C GLU A 170 22.43 34.89 -14.24
N GLY A 171 22.55 33.56 -14.11
CA GLY A 171 23.15 32.86 -12.94
C GLY A 171 24.43 32.08 -13.25
N GLU A 172 24.99 32.23 -14.47
CA GLU A 172 26.35 31.77 -14.84
C GLU A 172 27.28 33.01 -14.88
#